data_aa5e2d0dd1e9eff9ef57788ccb62824d
#
_entry.id   aa5e2d0dd1e9eff9ef57788ccb62824d
#
_cell.length_a   1.000
_cell.length_b   1.000
_cell.length_c   1.000
_cell.angle_alpha   90.00
_cell.angle_beta   90.00
_cell.angle_gamma   90.00
#
_symmetry.space_group_name_H-M   'P 1'
#
loop_
_entity.id
_entity.type
_entity.pdbx_description
1 polymer ?
#
loop_
_entity_poly.entity_id
_entity_poly.type
_entity_poly.pdbx_seq_one_letter_code
_entity_poly.pdbx_strand_id
1 'polypeptide(L)'
;LLMITKIYFIENSFDYNALNINDNTIAGSEKTLINITNELSKNNNFLIKVFNNTTKSKTINNTQWLNISQIEKNDTPDFVVSMSDANLFYKLNGNKNYLF
;
A
#
# COMPACT_ATOMS: atom_id res chain seq x y z
N LEU A 1 -24.92 4.46 8.20
CA LEU A 1 -24.15 3.46 7.46
C LEU A 1 -22.77 3.99 7.15
N LEU A 2 -21.75 3.38 7.75
CA LEU A 2 -20.36 3.73 7.43
C LEU A 2 -19.97 3.05 6.13
N MET A 3 -19.59 3.87 5.15
CA MET A 3 -19.01 3.35 3.92
C MET A 3 -17.48 3.43 4.04
N ILE A 4 -16.84 2.28 3.93
CA ILE A 4 -15.39 2.17 3.95
C ILE A 4 -14.89 2.12 2.51
N THR A 5 -13.99 3.01 2.17
CA THR A 5 -13.30 2.98 0.87
C THR A 5 -11.96 2.26 1.04
N LYS A 6 -11.77 1.22 0.27
CA LYS A 6 -10.54 0.44 0.28
C LYS A 6 -9.56 0.97 -0.76
N ILE A 7 -8.42 1.45 -0.29
CA ILE A 7 -7.35 1.98 -1.13
C ILE A 7 -6.09 1.16 -0.87
N TYR A 8 -5.69 0.37 -1.86
CA TYR A 8 -4.53 -0.52 -1.73
C TYR A 8 -3.41 -0.02 -2.63
N PHE A 9 -2.21 -0.06 -2.10
CA PHE A 9 -0.99 0.26 -2.83
C PHE A 9 -0.19 -1.00 -3.03
N ILE A 10 0.48 -1.12 -4.17
CA ILE A 10 1.38 -2.23 -4.45
C ILE A 10 2.70 -1.69 -4.99
N GLU A 11 3.80 -2.19 -4.45
CA GLU A 11 5.14 -1.83 -4.87
C GLU A 11 6.05 -3.05 -4.77
N ASN A 12 6.86 -3.25 -5.79
CA ASN A 12 7.81 -4.36 -5.83
C ASN A 12 9.25 -3.82 -5.81
N SER A 13 9.69 -3.42 -4.64
CA SER A 13 11.06 -3.00 -4.41
C SER A 13 11.71 -3.86 -3.31
N PHE A 14 12.36 -3.25 -2.33
CA PHE A 14 13.01 -3.99 -1.26
C PHE A 14 12.14 -4.07 0.00
N ASP A 15 12.64 -4.72 1.02
CA ASP A 15 11.98 -4.90 2.30
C ASP A 15 11.97 -3.59 3.09
N TYR A 16 10.78 -3.00 3.26
CA TYR A 16 10.60 -1.82 4.12
C TYR A 16 9.14 -1.67 4.54
N ASN A 17 8.89 -0.81 5.52
CA ASN A 17 7.55 -0.34 5.89
C ASN A 17 7.65 1.09 6.45
N ALA A 18 6.56 1.60 7.02
CA ALA A 18 6.51 2.99 7.51
C ALA A 18 7.51 3.29 8.63
N LEU A 19 8.01 2.29 9.35
CA LEU A 19 9.04 2.50 10.37
C LEU A 19 10.38 2.93 9.77
N ASN A 20 10.59 2.73 8.48
CA ASN A 20 11.84 3.07 7.79
C ASN A 20 11.87 4.50 7.26
N ILE A 21 10.92 5.36 7.61
CA ILE A 21 10.81 6.72 7.02
C ILE A 21 12.10 7.53 7.14
N ASN A 22 12.84 7.36 8.22
CA ASN A 22 14.10 8.07 8.46
C ASN A 22 15.34 7.26 8.07
N ASP A 23 15.16 6.12 7.44
CA ASP A 23 16.26 5.26 7.01
C ASP A 23 16.85 5.82 5.71
N ASN A 24 18.17 6.05 5.71
CA ASN A 24 18.88 6.59 4.55
C ASN A 24 19.00 5.58 3.41
N THR A 25 18.67 4.32 3.64
CA THR A 25 18.73 3.27 2.61
C THR A 25 17.52 3.25 1.71
N ILE A 26 16.40 3.90 2.09
CA ILE A 26 15.23 3.95 1.24
C ILE A 26 15.24 5.19 0.35
N ALA A 27 14.75 5.03 -0.89
CA ALA A 27 14.74 6.10 -1.88
C ALA A 27 13.53 7.02 -1.73
N GLY A 28 13.48 8.07 -2.55
CA GLY A 28 12.41 9.06 -2.50
C GLY A 28 11.03 8.49 -2.77
N SER A 29 10.89 7.53 -3.69
CA SER A 29 9.60 6.93 -4.02
C SER A 29 9.01 6.16 -2.84
N GLU A 30 9.83 5.44 -2.06
CA GLU A 30 9.39 4.69 -0.89
C GLU A 30 9.01 5.65 0.24
N LYS A 31 9.76 6.74 0.44
CA LYS A 31 9.40 7.78 1.39
C LYS A 31 8.09 8.46 1.01
N THR A 32 7.88 8.71 -0.27
CA THR A 32 6.63 9.28 -0.78
C THR A 32 5.45 8.37 -0.46
N LEU A 33 5.58 7.07 -0.69
CA LEU A 33 4.53 6.10 -0.37
C LEU A 33 4.20 6.09 1.13
N ILE A 34 5.23 6.09 1.98
CA ILE A 34 5.03 6.15 3.44
C ILE A 34 4.26 7.42 3.81
N ASN A 35 4.66 8.57 3.29
CA ASN A 35 4.02 9.85 3.62
C ASN A 35 2.57 9.90 3.12
N ILE A 36 2.30 9.43 1.90
CA ILE A 36 0.95 9.40 1.35
C ILE A 36 0.05 8.51 2.20
N THR A 37 0.49 7.32 2.52
CA THR A 37 -0.33 6.38 3.31
C THR A 37 -0.55 6.87 4.74
N ASN A 38 0.46 7.49 5.35
CA ASN A 38 0.31 8.09 6.66
C ASN A 38 -0.77 9.19 6.66
N GLU A 39 -0.84 9.99 5.60
CA GLU A 39 -1.85 11.05 5.50
C GLU A 39 -3.24 10.48 5.20
N LEU A 40 -3.36 9.58 4.23
CA LEU A 40 -4.64 9.00 3.86
C LEU A 40 -5.28 8.24 5.00
N SER A 41 -4.49 7.53 5.79
CA SER A 41 -4.98 6.68 6.88
C SER A 41 -5.50 7.47 8.08
N LYS A 42 -5.31 8.78 8.10
CA LYS A 42 -5.95 9.65 9.09
C LYS A 42 -7.46 9.74 8.90
N ASN A 43 -7.95 9.43 7.70
CA ASN A 43 -9.38 9.38 7.41
C ASN A 43 -9.93 8.01 7.80
N ASN A 44 -10.81 7.98 8.81
CA ASN A 44 -11.39 6.74 9.33
C ASN A 44 -12.30 6.01 8.33
N ASN A 45 -12.70 6.67 7.24
CA ASN A 45 -13.50 6.04 6.19
C ASN A 45 -12.63 5.30 5.16
N PHE A 46 -11.32 5.36 5.27
CA PHE A 46 -10.41 4.66 4.39
C PHE A 46 -9.79 3.46 5.08
N LEU A 47 -9.78 2.34 4.38
CA LEU A 47 -8.98 1.17 4.73
C LEU A 47 -7.77 1.16 3.79
N ILE A 48 -6.59 1.39 4.33
CA ILE A 48 -5.36 1.49 3.56
C ILE A 48 -4.50 0.26 3.78
N LYS A 49 -4.13 -0.40 2.70
CA LYS A 49 -3.16 -1.50 2.71
C LYS A 49 -2.03 -1.20 1.74
N VAL A 50 -0.82 -1.55 2.13
CA VAL A 50 0.34 -1.54 1.23
C VAL A 50 0.84 -2.98 1.11
N PHE A 51 0.89 -3.47 -0.12
CA PHE A 51 1.48 -4.76 -0.44
C PHE A 51 2.86 -4.51 -1.06
N ASN A 52 3.89 -4.91 -0.36
CA ASN A 52 5.26 -4.78 -0.83
C ASN A 52 6.10 -6.00 -0.40
N ASN A 53 7.40 -5.88 -0.38
CA ASN A 53 8.29 -6.98 0.00
C ASN A 53 8.65 -6.98 1.48
N THR A 54 7.82 -6.36 2.32
CA THR A 54 8.07 -6.39 3.77
C THR A 54 8.09 -7.84 4.29
N THR A 55 9.08 -8.16 5.11
CA THR A 55 9.18 -9.47 5.73
C THR A 55 8.40 -9.55 7.04
N LYS A 56 7.95 -8.41 7.56
CA LYS A 56 7.20 -8.30 8.81
C LYS A 56 5.92 -7.53 8.58
N SER A 57 4.81 -8.25 8.35
CA SER A 57 3.49 -7.65 8.23
C SER A 57 3.11 -6.95 9.52
N LYS A 58 2.65 -5.70 9.42
CA LYS A 58 2.37 -4.87 10.58
C LYS A 58 1.43 -3.74 10.22
N THR A 59 0.60 -3.34 11.18
CA THR A 59 -0.20 -2.12 11.06
C THR A 59 0.55 -0.96 11.70
N ILE A 60 0.82 0.08 10.93
CA ILE A 60 1.55 1.26 11.36
C ILE A 60 0.74 2.48 10.93
N ASN A 61 0.41 3.37 11.87
CA ASN A 61 -0.37 4.58 11.60
C ASN A 61 -1.67 4.28 10.81
N ASN A 62 -2.38 3.23 11.21
CA ASN A 62 -3.64 2.76 10.59
C ASN A 62 -3.48 2.28 9.14
N THR A 63 -2.28 2.06 8.66
CA THR A 63 -1.99 1.42 7.37
C THR A 63 -1.48 0.01 7.62
N GLN A 64 -2.07 -0.97 6.94
CA GLN A 64 -1.61 -2.35 6.99
C GLN A 64 -0.50 -2.54 5.97
N TRP A 65 0.70 -2.85 6.44
CA TRP A 65 1.85 -3.19 5.60
C TRP A 65 1.97 -4.70 5.52
N LEU A 66 1.76 -5.24 4.32
CA LEU A 66 1.64 -6.67 4.08
C LEU A 66 2.60 -7.12 2.98
N ASN A 67 3.07 -8.36 3.07
CA ASN A 67 3.85 -8.92 1.98
C ASN A 67 2.97 -9.18 0.76
N ILE A 68 3.52 -9.00 -0.44
CA ILE A 68 2.81 -9.24 -1.71
C ILE A 68 2.18 -10.64 -1.74
N SER A 69 2.82 -11.64 -1.12
CA SER A 69 2.29 -13.00 -1.04
C SER A 69 0.96 -13.11 -0.28
N GLN A 70 0.59 -12.08 0.47
CA GLN A 70 -0.66 -12.06 1.26
C GLN A 70 -1.84 -11.43 0.52
N ILE A 71 -1.69 -11.11 -0.76
CA ILE A 71 -2.80 -10.61 -1.57
C ILE A 71 -3.87 -11.69 -1.68
N GLU A 72 -5.09 -11.33 -1.33
CA GLU A 72 -6.25 -12.22 -1.40
C GLU A 72 -7.03 -11.97 -2.68
N LYS A 73 -7.22 -13.03 -3.49
CA LYS A 73 -7.88 -12.92 -4.81
C LYS A 73 -9.32 -12.45 -4.73
N ASN A 74 -10.01 -12.73 -3.61
CA ASN A 74 -11.42 -12.40 -3.44
C ASN A 74 -11.63 -11.02 -2.83
N ASP A 75 -10.57 -10.33 -2.44
CA ASP A 75 -10.65 -9.00 -1.90
C ASP A 75 -10.53 -7.99 -3.04
N THR A 76 -11.62 -7.28 -3.31
CA THR A 76 -11.67 -6.28 -4.40
C THR A 76 -11.64 -4.89 -3.79
N PRO A 77 -10.50 -4.20 -3.80
CA PRO A 77 -10.42 -2.82 -3.34
C PRO A 77 -11.10 -1.86 -4.32
N ASP A 78 -11.52 -0.71 -3.82
CA ASP A 78 -12.09 0.35 -4.65
C ASP A 78 -11.01 0.96 -5.55
N PHE A 79 -9.81 1.17 -4.99
CA PHE A 79 -8.67 1.74 -5.71
C PHE A 79 -7.43 0.92 -5.49
N VAL A 80 -6.67 0.71 -6.56
CA VAL A 80 -5.31 0.18 -6.49
C VAL A 80 -4.36 1.20 -7.10
N VAL A 81 -3.32 1.52 -6.39
CA VAL A 81 -2.22 2.37 -6.87
C VAL A 81 -0.97 1.52 -6.97
N SER A 82 -0.47 1.37 -8.18
CA SER A 82 0.81 0.70 -8.40
C SER A 82 1.93 1.73 -8.48
N MET A 83 2.99 1.50 -7.74
CA MET A 83 4.15 2.39 -7.74
C MET A 83 5.12 1.94 -8.83
N SER A 84 5.20 2.75 -9.89
CA SER A 84 6.17 2.64 -10.99
C SER A 84 6.08 1.41 -11.91
N ASP A 85 5.15 0.49 -11.69
CA ASP A 85 5.07 -0.74 -12.48
C ASP A 85 3.62 -1.16 -12.77
N ALA A 86 3.19 -0.94 -14.01
CA ALA A 86 1.84 -1.32 -14.44
C ALA A 86 1.60 -2.84 -14.44
N ASN A 87 2.65 -3.65 -14.50
CA ASN A 87 2.52 -5.11 -14.47
C ASN A 87 2.00 -5.62 -13.12
N LEU A 88 2.13 -4.85 -12.06
CA LEU A 88 1.64 -5.24 -10.74
C LEU A 88 0.12 -5.35 -10.68
N PHE A 89 -0.62 -4.74 -11.61
CA PHE A 89 -2.08 -4.89 -11.68
C PHE A 89 -2.52 -6.31 -12.00
N TYR A 90 -1.64 -7.18 -12.49
CA TYR A 90 -1.93 -8.62 -12.62
C TYR A 90 -1.96 -9.33 -11.26
N LYS A 91 -1.31 -8.77 -10.26
CA LYS A 91 -1.28 -9.32 -8.90
C LYS A 91 -2.40 -8.77 -8.04
N LEU A 92 -2.74 -7.49 -8.22
CA LEU A 92 -3.71 -6.77 -7.43
C LEU A 92 -4.48 -5.84 -8.35
N ASN A 93 -5.80 -6.04 -8.45
CA ASN A 93 -6.66 -5.29 -9.34
C ASN A 93 -7.87 -4.79 -8.56
N GLY A 94 -8.15 -3.51 -8.64
CA GLY A 94 -9.29 -2.88 -7.99
C GLY A 94 -10.36 -2.42 -9.00
N ASN A 95 -11.40 -1.76 -8.51
CA ASN A 95 -12.41 -1.15 -9.37
C ASN A 95 -11.80 -0.07 -10.24
N LYS A 96 -10.85 0.68 -9.70
CA LYS A 96 -10.03 1.65 -10.45
C LYS A 96 -8.55 1.43 -10.13
N ASN A 97 -7.71 1.48 -11.15
CA ASN A 97 -6.28 1.24 -11.04
C ASN A 97 -5.52 2.47 -11.52
N TYR A 98 -4.57 2.93 -10.72
CA TYR A 98 -3.75 4.10 -11.01
C TYR A 98 -2.27 3.73 -10.96
N LEU A 99 -1.52 4.19 -11.96
CA LEU A 99 -0.06 4.09 -11.97
C LEU A 99 0.53 5.39 -11.45
N PHE A 100 1.35 5.28 -10.43
CA PHE A 100 2.04 6.43 -9.85
C PHE A 100 3.46 6.54 -10.40
#